data_ee7f66cd482c2c7fafdb947e0607646d
#
_entry.id   ee7f66cd482c2c7fafdb947e0607646d
#
_cell.length_a   1.000
_cell.length_b   1.000
_cell.length_c   1.000
_cell.angle_alpha   90.00
_cell.angle_beta   90.00
_cell.angle_gamma   90.00
#
_symmetry.space_group_name_H-M   'P 1'
#
loop_
_entity.id
_entity.type
_entity.pdbx_description
1 polymer ?
#
loop_
_entity_poly.entity_id
_entity_poly.type
_entity_poly.pdbx_seq_one_letter_code
_entity_poly.pdbx_strand_id
1 'polypeptide(L)'
;MNEQQESVSALEELREGLRALRAAHEQNAEAVRRLIAQYPVRDAALTGLKDELDGQKAVLAEVRQEVAAIARTVDSIHEEFAGFLERYGRHQAVANARAELSQLTVIWKADYADRQRTRNLARGLVHELTAQAVRDGSVDPAVIDACVAERWLAEPTYWLAPAAMAVAARHRGDDGQVSRATSYAFSCRDPAKSKLFFALTWSRMGRLSEAASWMDRYLRSLRRDELGPEFTVLLDAIADAELGHEALTYASETMARWFREDPAALSWGPASSSTRLRRWQPWLRRFSAAEPTDGFAALRELSGGGWDVVEESWKSATAASGAARYLMEEFPAQRPVSGRKGQYTDRALDHLIDQQEPDEARLRRRMAQLQKLIDQDGNTQAVVLGDPTLEEETLDFVTLLERAVFAPESLSLGPPGRRFALSCVWESVREATAALALRSRTSMPATVVLTVDGWSCEVPTHGSGPLDTVQVAEELHAYQESRIRSHVESVAPSWALTLGCGALAVLDAVLLLPFLTGIGFALFLLLAVALGCGALWGIIRVPVRRHGLREEGVRRQAESVRQLNEAMNQVLTLSAEWRHGLAVAARLETWSPVELGEDHA
;
A
#
# COMPACT_ATOMS: atom_id res chain seq x y z
N MET A 1 7.82 -38.86 -7.56
CA MET A 1 6.81 -38.29 -6.65
C MET A 1 5.96 -39.31 -5.94
N ASN A 2 5.53 -40.41 -6.60
CA ASN A 2 4.75 -41.47 -5.94
C ASN A 2 5.55 -42.28 -4.90
N GLU A 3 6.80 -42.67 -5.19
CA GLU A 3 7.63 -43.47 -4.25
C GLU A 3 7.98 -42.71 -2.95
N GLN A 4 8.12 -41.40 -2.99
CA GLN A 4 8.34 -40.57 -1.79
C GLN A 4 7.08 -40.46 -0.91
N GLN A 5 5.93 -40.46 -1.52
CA GLN A 5 4.65 -40.40 -0.81
C GLN A 5 4.31 -41.75 -0.14
N GLU A 6 4.70 -42.85 -0.76
CA GLU A 6 4.57 -44.19 -0.18
C GLU A 6 5.52 -44.39 1.01
N SER A 7 6.75 -43.89 0.94
CA SER A 7 7.72 -44.02 2.06
C SER A 7 7.32 -43.18 3.28
N VAL A 8 6.73 -42.01 3.09
CA VAL A 8 6.20 -41.17 4.19
C VAL A 8 4.97 -41.81 4.81
N SER A 9 4.08 -42.40 4.01
CA SER A 9 2.92 -43.13 4.51
C SER A 9 3.32 -44.36 5.33
N ALA A 10 4.33 -45.12 4.86
CA ALA A 10 4.83 -46.29 5.60
C ALA A 10 5.49 -45.90 6.94
N LEU A 11 6.18 -44.75 7.01
CA LEU A 11 6.75 -44.24 8.27
C LEU A 11 5.68 -43.74 9.25
N GLU A 12 4.60 -43.18 8.77
CA GLU A 12 3.46 -42.81 9.62
C GLU A 12 2.73 -44.04 10.17
N GLU A 13 2.50 -45.06 9.36
CA GLU A 13 1.93 -46.33 9.80
C GLU A 13 2.80 -47.03 10.85
N LEU A 14 4.13 -46.99 10.66
CA LEU A 14 5.08 -47.57 11.62
C LEU A 14 5.11 -46.80 12.95
N ARG A 15 4.97 -45.49 12.88
CA ARG A 15 4.85 -44.62 14.06
C ARG A 15 3.54 -44.83 14.82
N GLU A 16 2.49 -45.05 14.12
CA GLU A 16 1.16 -45.33 14.69
C GLU A 16 1.12 -46.73 15.31
N GLY A 17 1.70 -47.75 14.64
CA GLY A 17 1.89 -49.10 15.16
C GLY A 17 2.74 -49.11 16.45
N LEU A 18 3.81 -48.34 16.52
CA LEU A 18 4.64 -48.19 17.74
C LEU A 18 3.90 -47.51 18.89
N ARG A 19 3.02 -46.55 18.62
CA ARG A 19 2.19 -45.92 19.66
C ARG A 19 1.16 -46.92 20.21
N ALA A 20 0.50 -47.70 19.34
CA ALA A 20 -0.44 -48.71 19.72
C ALA A 20 0.22 -49.85 20.56
N LEU A 21 1.43 -50.30 20.16
CA LEU A 21 2.20 -51.29 20.90
C LEU A 21 2.61 -50.79 22.29
N ARG A 22 2.98 -49.50 22.40
CA ARG A 22 3.30 -48.87 23.69
C ARG A 22 2.09 -48.80 24.61
N ALA A 23 0.94 -48.39 24.08
CA ALA A 23 -0.31 -48.33 24.86
C ALA A 23 -0.74 -49.71 25.35
N ALA A 24 -0.63 -50.75 24.51
CA ALA A 24 -0.90 -52.14 24.88
C ALA A 24 0.09 -52.64 25.96
N HIS A 25 1.37 -52.27 25.84
CA HIS A 25 2.40 -52.63 26.83
C HIS A 25 2.16 -51.96 28.19
N GLU A 26 1.82 -50.67 28.20
CA GLU A 26 1.46 -49.94 29.43
C GLU A 26 0.21 -50.50 30.10
N GLN A 27 -0.81 -50.91 29.31
CA GLN A 27 -2.00 -51.58 29.83
C GLN A 27 -1.67 -52.94 30.44
N ASN A 28 -0.80 -53.74 29.79
CA ASN A 28 -0.37 -55.05 30.32
C ASN A 28 0.46 -54.89 31.60
N ALA A 29 1.35 -53.89 31.64
CA ALA A 29 2.13 -53.60 32.85
C ALA A 29 1.26 -53.17 34.02
N GLU A 30 0.20 -52.41 33.77
CA GLU A 30 -0.79 -52.00 34.78
C GLU A 30 -1.64 -53.17 35.26
N ALA A 31 -2.09 -54.06 34.35
CA ALA A 31 -2.80 -55.30 34.69
C ALA A 31 -1.93 -56.24 35.53
N VAL A 32 -0.66 -56.40 35.20
CA VAL A 32 0.29 -57.21 35.98
C VAL A 32 0.54 -56.60 37.37
N ARG A 33 0.67 -55.25 37.48
CA ARG A 33 0.79 -54.58 38.80
C ARG A 33 -0.45 -54.81 39.68
N ARG A 34 -1.66 -54.78 39.12
CA ARG A 34 -2.90 -55.06 39.84
C ARG A 34 -2.99 -56.50 40.31
N LEU A 35 -2.55 -57.45 39.45
CA LEU A 35 -2.47 -58.87 39.82
C LEU A 35 -1.45 -59.14 40.95
N ILE A 36 -0.28 -58.48 40.91
CA ILE A 36 0.74 -58.53 41.97
C ILE A 36 0.19 -57.99 43.30
N ALA A 37 -0.60 -56.91 43.28
CA ALA A 37 -1.22 -56.34 44.47
C ALA A 37 -2.30 -57.20 45.11
N GLN A 38 -2.98 -58.05 44.34
CA GLN A 38 -4.05 -58.94 44.81
C GLN A 38 -3.58 -60.29 45.38
N TYR A 39 -2.36 -60.76 45.06
CA TYR A 39 -1.86 -62.07 45.49
C TYR A 39 -0.46 -62.07 46.08
N PRO A 40 -0.28 -61.71 47.37
CA PRO A 40 1.04 -61.60 48.00
C PRO A 40 1.86 -62.86 48.21
N VAL A 41 1.35 -64.03 47.79
CA VAL A 41 1.94 -65.38 48.17
C VAL A 41 2.78 -66.05 47.06
N ARG A 42 3.07 -65.40 45.91
CA ARG A 42 3.91 -66.00 44.84
C ARG A 42 5.06 -65.06 44.41
N ASP A 43 5.86 -64.65 45.37
CA ASP A 43 6.91 -63.65 45.12
C ASP A 43 8.00 -64.00 44.07
N ALA A 44 8.44 -65.24 44.01
CA ALA A 44 9.54 -65.64 43.11
C ALA A 44 9.15 -65.67 41.61
N ALA A 45 7.93 -66.16 41.30
CA ALA A 45 7.45 -66.22 39.91
C ALA A 45 7.03 -64.83 39.41
N LEU A 46 6.51 -64.03 40.29
CA LEU A 46 6.13 -62.61 39.97
C LEU A 46 7.34 -61.72 39.81
N THR A 47 8.42 -61.98 40.56
CA THR A 47 9.69 -61.24 40.38
C THR A 47 10.33 -61.62 39.03
N GLY A 48 10.35 -62.90 38.63
CA GLY A 48 10.84 -63.31 37.32
C GLY A 48 10.05 -62.73 36.15
N LEU A 49 8.70 -62.63 36.25
CA LEU A 49 7.82 -61.99 35.27
C LEU A 49 8.05 -60.47 35.22
N LYS A 50 8.34 -59.82 36.34
CA LYS A 50 8.68 -58.42 36.41
C LYS A 50 10.03 -58.12 35.75
N ASP A 51 11.05 -58.94 36.00
CA ASP A 51 12.38 -58.81 35.40
C ASP A 51 12.33 -59.03 33.88
N GLU A 52 11.50 -59.99 33.41
CA GLU A 52 11.27 -60.21 31.99
C GLU A 52 10.52 -59.05 31.33
N LEU A 53 9.51 -58.49 32.01
CA LEU A 53 8.79 -57.30 31.56
C LEU A 53 9.67 -56.04 31.51
N ASP A 54 10.54 -55.89 32.49
CA ASP A 54 11.50 -54.75 32.49
C ASP A 54 12.60 -54.97 31.46
N GLY A 55 13.00 -56.23 31.17
CA GLY A 55 13.84 -56.57 30.01
C GLY A 55 13.21 -56.23 28.67
N GLN A 56 11.92 -56.59 28.48
CA GLN A 56 11.16 -56.25 27.28
C GLN A 56 10.99 -54.74 27.10
N LYS A 57 10.82 -53.97 28.19
CA LYS A 57 10.79 -52.50 28.13
C LYS A 57 12.12 -51.93 27.70
N ALA A 58 13.24 -52.47 28.17
CA ALA A 58 14.57 -52.03 27.77
C ALA A 58 14.80 -52.25 26.26
N VAL A 59 14.45 -53.43 25.73
CA VAL A 59 14.51 -53.75 24.30
C VAL A 59 13.61 -52.83 23.48
N LEU A 60 12.38 -52.56 23.94
CA LEU A 60 11.45 -51.64 23.29
C LEU A 60 11.98 -50.19 23.30
N ALA A 61 12.67 -49.76 24.35
CA ALA A 61 13.31 -48.45 24.43
C ALA A 61 14.49 -48.32 23.42
N GLU A 62 15.29 -49.39 23.29
CA GLU A 62 16.39 -49.47 22.32
C GLU A 62 15.88 -49.43 20.87
N VAL A 63 14.90 -50.29 20.52
CA VAL A 63 14.25 -50.31 19.19
C VAL A 63 13.63 -48.93 18.88
N ARG A 64 13.04 -48.27 19.87
CA ARG A 64 12.48 -46.96 19.69
C ARG A 64 13.56 -45.90 19.42
N GLN A 65 14.69 -46.00 20.09
CA GLN A 65 15.83 -45.09 19.84
C GLN A 65 16.41 -45.29 18.44
N GLU A 66 16.51 -46.57 17.98
CA GLU A 66 16.95 -46.88 16.62
C GLU A 66 15.97 -46.34 15.56
N VAL A 67 14.67 -46.56 15.75
CA VAL A 67 13.62 -46.04 14.84
C VAL A 67 13.65 -44.52 14.79
N ALA A 68 13.88 -43.84 15.93
CA ALA A 68 14.02 -42.37 15.97
C ALA A 68 15.31 -41.89 15.29
N ALA A 69 16.37 -42.70 15.31
CA ALA A 69 17.60 -42.41 14.59
C ALA A 69 17.42 -42.56 13.07
N ILE A 70 16.78 -43.65 12.65
CA ILE A 70 16.43 -43.89 11.24
C ILE A 70 15.51 -42.78 10.71
N ALA A 71 14.46 -42.39 11.46
CA ALA A 71 13.58 -41.32 11.07
C ALA A 71 14.35 -39.98 10.82
N ARG A 72 15.25 -39.62 11.72
CA ARG A 72 16.10 -38.43 11.53
C ARG A 72 16.99 -38.51 10.31
N THR A 73 17.55 -39.68 10.04
CA THR A 73 18.38 -39.90 8.84
C THR A 73 17.57 -39.79 7.56
N VAL A 74 16.35 -40.30 7.54
CA VAL A 74 15.43 -40.21 6.40
C VAL A 74 15.01 -38.76 6.19
N ASP A 75 14.69 -38.01 7.26
CA ASP A 75 14.35 -36.59 7.17
C ASP A 75 15.56 -35.79 6.60
N SER A 76 16.78 -36.07 7.05
CA SER A 76 17.99 -35.44 6.51
C SER A 76 18.21 -35.75 5.03
N ILE A 77 18.07 -37.02 4.62
CA ILE A 77 18.17 -37.41 3.21
C ILE A 77 17.08 -36.74 2.37
N HIS A 78 15.89 -36.61 2.91
CA HIS A 78 14.78 -35.94 2.21
C HIS A 78 15.09 -34.45 1.97
N GLU A 79 15.61 -33.75 2.98
CA GLU A 79 16.03 -32.34 2.86
C GLU A 79 17.19 -32.19 1.86
N GLU A 80 18.19 -33.06 1.92
CA GLU A 80 19.31 -33.04 0.98
C GLU A 80 18.85 -33.30 -0.47
N PHE A 81 17.94 -34.23 -0.66
CA PHE A 81 17.39 -34.57 -1.97
C PHE A 81 16.51 -33.45 -2.53
N ALA A 82 15.67 -32.84 -1.68
CA ALA A 82 14.90 -31.65 -2.05
C ALA A 82 15.83 -30.49 -2.48
N GLY A 83 16.86 -30.23 -1.72
CA GLY A 83 17.88 -29.23 -2.06
C GLY A 83 18.67 -29.56 -3.33
N PHE A 84 18.93 -30.85 -3.60
CA PHE A 84 19.53 -31.28 -4.85
C PHE A 84 18.60 -31.05 -6.06
N LEU A 85 17.34 -31.44 -5.95
CA LEU A 85 16.36 -31.24 -7.02
C LEU A 85 16.15 -29.77 -7.34
N GLU A 86 16.13 -28.93 -6.33
CA GLU A 86 16.03 -27.47 -6.52
C GLU A 86 17.25 -26.92 -7.27
N ARG A 87 18.44 -27.29 -6.84
CA ARG A 87 19.70 -26.89 -7.52
C ARG A 87 19.77 -27.41 -8.95
N TYR A 88 19.41 -28.66 -9.17
CA TYR A 88 19.37 -29.26 -10.50
C TYR A 88 18.38 -28.55 -11.41
N GLY A 89 17.17 -28.26 -10.90
CA GLY A 89 16.15 -27.48 -11.62
C GLY A 89 16.64 -26.10 -12.01
N ARG A 90 17.33 -25.40 -11.10
CA ARG A 90 17.94 -24.08 -11.38
C ARG A 90 19.02 -24.17 -12.45
N HIS A 91 19.94 -25.14 -12.34
CA HIS A 91 20.98 -25.33 -13.36
C HIS A 91 20.42 -25.64 -14.73
N GLN A 92 19.37 -26.47 -14.81
CA GLN A 92 18.70 -26.79 -16.06
C GLN A 92 17.98 -25.57 -16.64
N ALA A 93 17.32 -24.76 -15.80
CA ALA A 93 16.70 -23.52 -16.21
C ALA A 93 17.72 -22.53 -16.80
N VAL A 94 18.89 -22.39 -16.17
CA VAL A 94 19.99 -21.55 -16.69
C VAL A 94 20.54 -22.08 -18.01
N ALA A 95 20.73 -23.40 -18.15
CA ALA A 95 21.22 -23.99 -19.40
C ALA A 95 20.23 -23.76 -20.55
N ASN A 96 18.95 -23.98 -20.32
CA ASN A 96 17.89 -23.73 -21.30
C ASN A 96 17.78 -22.24 -21.65
N ALA A 97 17.88 -21.36 -20.65
CA ALA A 97 17.86 -19.91 -20.87
C ALA A 97 19.05 -19.44 -21.71
N ARG A 98 20.25 -19.99 -21.48
CA ARG A 98 21.43 -19.66 -22.31
C ARG A 98 21.28 -20.14 -23.76
N ALA A 99 20.76 -21.33 -23.97
CA ALA A 99 20.51 -21.84 -25.31
C ALA A 99 19.48 -20.99 -26.07
N GLU A 100 18.34 -20.66 -25.43
CA GLU A 100 17.31 -19.79 -25.98
C GLU A 100 17.86 -18.37 -26.26
N LEU A 101 18.58 -17.79 -25.30
CA LEU A 101 19.20 -16.46 -25.46
C LEU A 101 20.17 -16.42 -26.64
N SER A 102 20.95 -17.48 -26.83
CA SER A 102 21.86 -17.59 -27.98
C SER A 102 21.10 -17.59 -29.32
N GLN A 103 20.01 -18.36 -29.40
CA GLN A 103 19.15 -18.38 -30.59
C GLN A 103 18.53 -17.02 -30.87
N LEU A 104 17.94 -16.39 -29.84
CA LEU A 104 17.32 -15.06 -29.97
C LEU A 104 18.35 -13.99 -30.33
N THR A 105 19.59 -14.12 -29.85
CA THR A 105 20.69 -13.20 -30.21
C THR A 105 21.03 -13.30 -31.69
N VAL A 106 21.02 -14.51 -32.27
CA VAL A 106 21.25 -14.70 -33.72
C VAL A 106 20.11 -14.06 -34.50
N ILE A 107 18.86 -14.31 -34.12
CA ILE A 107 17.67 -13.72 -34.78
C ILE A 107 17.75 -12.18 -34.67
N TRP A 108 18.05 -11.65 -33.48
CA TRP A 108 18.15 -10.20 -33.29
C TRP A 108 19.25 -9.57 -34.17
N LYS A 109 20.41 -10.22 -34.27
CA LYS A 109 21.50 -9.73 -35.15
C LYS A 109 21.13 -9.79 -36.63
N ALA A 110 20.40 -10.81 -37.05
CA ALA A 110 19.99 -10.95 -38.46
C ALA A 110 18.90 -9.92 -38.84
N ASP A 111 17.90 -9.73 -37.97
CA ASP A 111 16.68 -9.00 -38.34
C ASP A 111 16.69 -7.53 -37.88
N TYR A 112 17.44 -7.19 -36.81
CA TYR A 112 17.34 -5.87 -36.17
C TYR A 112 18.67 -5.12 -36.01
N ALA A 113 19.81 -5.71 -36.31
CA ALA A 113 21.10 -5.01 -36.14
C ALA A 113 21.22 -3.78 -37.05
N ASP A 114 20.67 -3.83 -38.26
CA ASP A 114 20.67 -2.70 -39.17
C ASP A 114 19.74 -1.58 -38.73
N ARG A 115 18.63 -1.89 -38.03
CA ARG A 115 17.77 -0.87 -37.38
C ARG A 115 18.53 -0.10 -36.30
N GLN A 116 19.34 -0.79 -35.49
CA GLN A 116 20.18 -0.11 -34.48
C GLN A 116 21.21 0.81 -35.12
N ARG A 117 21.82 0.39 -36.25
CA ARG A 117 22.72 1.25 -37.03
C ARG A 117 21.99 2.46 -37.61
N THR A 118 20.76 2.28 -38.10
CA THR A 118 19.91 3.37 -38.57
C THR A 118 19.55 4.36 -37.47
N ARG A 119 19.23 3.87 -36.25
CA ARG A 119 19.01 4.74 -35.09
C ARG A 119 20.24 5.57 -34.72
N ASN A 120 21.41 4.93 -34.70
CA ASN A 120 22.66 5.63 -34.39
C ASN A 120 22.98 6.68 -35.47
N LEU A 121 22.75 6.38 -36.73
CA LEU A 121 22.91 7.35 -37.82
C LEU A 121 21.91 8.50 -37.70
N ALA A 122 20.62 8.22 -37.47
CA ALA A 122 19.59 9.24 -37.31
C ALA A 122 19.88 10.15 -36.12
N ARG A 123 20.36 9.58 -35.01
CA ARG A 123 20.78 10.36 -33.82
C ARG A 123 21.95 11.27 -34.17
N GLY A 124 22.99 10.75 -34.80
CA GLY A 124 24.13 11.55 -35.27
C GLY A 124 23.68 12.68 -36.21
N LEU A 125 22.86 12.36 -37.19
CA LEU A 125 22.30 13.33 -38.13
C LEU A 125 21.53 14.45 -37.42
N VAL A 126 20.64 14.09 -36.51
CA VAL A 126 19.82 15.08 -35.79
C VAL A 126 20.67 15.94 -34.86
N HIS A 127 21.67 15.37 -34.17
CA HIS A 127 22.54 16.14 -33.29
C HIS A 127 23.45 17.11 -34.06
N GLU A 128 23.93 16.74 -35.22
CA GLU A 128 24.76 17.60 -36.09
C GLU A 128 23.96 18.70 -36.82
N LEU A 129 22.72 18.41 -37.21
CA LEU A 129 21.85 19.35 -37.95
C LEU A 129 21.14 20.34 -37.00
N THR A 130 21.91 21.10 -36.23
CA THR A 130 21.36 22.21 -35.43
C THR A 130 21.08 23.43 -36.29
N ALA A 131 20.23 24.34 -35.81
CA ALA A 131 19.98 25.63 -36.48
C ALA A 131 21.28 26.44 -36.73
N GLN A 132 22.27 26.30 -35.85
CA GLN A 132 23.58 26.93 -36.00
C GLN A 132 24.40 26.26 -37.13
N ALA A 133 24.55 24.91 -37.06
CA ALA A 133 25.32 24.15 -38.05
C ALA A 133 24.77 24.27 -39.48
N VAL A 134 23.44 24.35 -39.60
CA VAL A 134 22.76 24.61 -40.89
C VAL A 134 23.10 25.99 -41.42
N ARG A 135 23.13 27.04 -40.59
CA ARG A 135 23.53 28.38 -41.00
C ARG A 135 25.01 28.47 -41.37
N ASP A 136 25.86 27.84 -40.61
CA ASP A 136 27.32 27.90 -40.79
C ASP A 136 27.83 27.00 -41.93
N GLY A 137 26.96 26.11 -42.48
CA GLY A 137 27.34 25.16 -43.52
C GLY A 137 28.43 24.16 -43.09
N SER A 138 28.51 23.87 -41.79
CA SER A 138 29.58 23.05 -41.22
C SER A 138 29.44 21.54 -41.49
N VAL A 139 28.30 21.09 -42.03
CA VAL A 139 28.02 19.68 -42.30
C VAL A 139 27.98 19.45 -43.81
N ASP A 140 28.80 18.52 -44.30
CA ASP A 140 28.84 18.15 -45.71
C ASP A 140 27.61 17.32 -46.11
N PRO A 141 26.73 17.84 -46.99
CA PRO A 141 25.52 17.15 -47.39
C PRO A 141 25.79 15.83 -48.15
N ALA A 142 26.90 15.72 -48.85
CA ALA A 142 27.20 14.53 -49.67
C ALA A 142 27.55 13.31 -48.79
N VAL A 143 28.27 13.54 -47.67
CA VAL A 143 28.61 12.49 -46.73
C VAL A 143 27.35 11.97 -46.04
N ILE A 144 26.49 12.88 -45.59
CA ILE A 144 25.20 12.51 -45.00
C ILE A 144 24.38 11.66 -45.94
N ASP A 145 24.24 12.09 -47.20
CA ASP A 145 23.44 11.43 -48.21
C ASP A 145 23.90 9.99 -48.46
N ALA A 146 25.21 9.79 -48.63
CA ALA A 146 25.76 8.46 -48.87
C ALA A 146 25.46 7.49 -47.69
N CYS A 147 25.68 7.96 -46.46
CA CYS A 147 25.41 7.15 -45.28
C CYS A 147 23.92 6.81 -45.11
N VAL A 148 23.04 7.79 -45.34
CA VAL A 148 21.58 7.58 -45.19
C VAL A 148 21.03 6.70 -46.34
N ALA A 149 21.52 6.86 -47.58
CA ALA A 149 21.13 6.03 -48.69
C ALA A 149 21.49 4.55 -48.46
N GLU A 150 22.67 4.27 -47.97
CA GLU A 150 23.08 2.91 -47.59
C GLU A 150 22.12 2.29 -46.54
N ARG A 151 21.73 3.04 -45.53
CA ARG A 151 20.82 2.54 -44.51
C ARG A 151 19.40 2.32 -45.03
N TRP A 152 18.90 3.19 -45.92
CA TRP A 152 17.59 3.00 -46.54
C TRP A 152 17.56 1.76 -47.42
N LEU A 153 18.62 1.47 -48.13
CA LEU A 153 18.73 0.25 -48.92
C LEU A 153 18.78 -1.02 -48.05
N ALA A 154 19.45 -0.93 -46.89
CA ALA A 154 19.54 -2.07 -45.97
C ALA A 154 18.20 -2.36 -45.23
N GLU A 155 17.42 -1.33 -44.90
CA GLU A 155 16.18 -1.43 -44.12
C GLU A 155 15.05 -0.59 -44.75
N PRO A 156 14.53 -0.97 -45.93
CA PRO A 156 13.57 -0.15 -46.64
C PRO A 156 12.20 -0.04 -45.95
N THR A 157 11.84 -1.00 -45.12
CA THR A 157 10.55 -1.03 -44.40
C THR A 157 10.57 -0.32 -43.06
N TYR A 158 11.74 0.04 -42.55
CA TYR A 158 11.88 0.71 -41.30
C TYR A 158 11.72 2.23 -41.46
N TRP A 159 10.67 2.79 -40.86
CA TRP A 159 10.23 4.17 -41.04
C TRP A 159 11.33 5.24 -40.89
N LEU A 160 12.29 5.01 -39.96
CA LEU A 160 13.34 5.98 -39.63
C LEU A 160 14.34 6.18 -40.78
N ALA A 161 14.62 5.15 -41.60
CA ALA A 161 15.56 5.25 -42.71
C ALA A 161 15.09 6.24 -43.77
N PRO A 162 13.87 6.11 -44.36
CA PRO A 162 13.36 7.11 -45.31
C PRO A 162 13.08 8.46 -44.61
N ALA A 163 12.74 8.50 -43.34
CA ALA A 163 12.59 9.78 -42.63
C ALA A 163 13.94 10.53 -42.53
N ALA A 164 15.02 9.85 -42.15
CA ALA A 164 16.37 10.42 -42.14
C ALA A 164 16.80 10.88 -43.57
N MET A 165 16.44 10.14 -44.60
CA MET A 165 16.70 10.54 -45.99
C MET A 165 15.95 11.83 -46.38
N ALA A 166 14.70 12.00 -45.93
CA ALA A 166 13.96 13.23 -46.17
C ALA A 166 14.64 14.44 -45.50
N VAL A 167 15.18 14.25 -44.28
CA VAL A 167 15.94 15.29 -43.57
C VAL A 167 17.24 15.64 -44.29
N ALA A 168 18.01 14.62 -44.73
CA ALA A 168 19.23 14.81 -45.49
C ALA A 168 18.96 15.52 -46.83
N ALA A 169 17.95 15.09 -47.58
CA ALA A 169 17.53 15.72 -48.84
C ALA A 169 17.08 17.18 -48.63
N ARG A 170 16.37 17.47 -47.54
CA ARG A 170 15.97 18.84 -47.18
C ARG A 170 17.17 19.74 -46.89
N HIS A 171 18.17 19.22 -46.19
CA HIS A 171 19.41 19.94 -45.91
C HIS A 171 20.13 20.31 -47.23
N ARG A 172 20.11 19.44 -48.22
CA ARG A 172 20.68 19.65 -49.57
C ARG A 172 19.81 20.55 -50.45
N GLY A 173 18.55 20.76 -50.11
CA GLY A 173 17.59 21.51 -50.95
C GLY A 173 16.95 20.72 -52.08
N ASP A 174 16.96 19.38 -52.02
CA ASP A 174 16.31 18.49 -53.02
C ASP A 174 14.85 18.21 -52.63
N ASP A 175 13.94 19.10 -52.98
CA ASP A 175 12.52 18.98 -52.66
C ASP A 175 11.86 17.74 -53.33
N GLY A 176 12.39 17.30 -54.45
CA GLY A 176 11.91 16.09 -55.16
C GLY A 176 12.19 14.83 -54.34
N GLN A 177 13.39 14.73 -53.77
CA GLN A 177 13.75 13.61 -52.90
C GLN A 177 13.08 13.69 -51.56
N VAL A 178 12.94 14.91 -50.97
CA VAL A 178 12.15 15.13 -49.75
C VAL A 178 10.74 14.55 -49.91
N SER A 179 10.05 14.93 -50.98
CA SER A 179 8.67 14.45 -51.23
C SER A 179 8.59 12.93 -51.33
N ARG A 180 9.51 12.30 -52.09
CA ARG A 180 9.56 10.83 -52.27
C ARG A 180 9.86 10.13 -50.97
N ALA A 181 10.89 10.55 -50.25
CA ALA A 181 11.31 9.94 -49.00
C ALA A 181 10.24 10.09 -47.88
N THR A 182 9.61 11.28 -47.79
CA THR A 182 8.50 11.53 -46.89
C THR A 182 7.28 10.63 -47.21
N SER A 183 6.90 10.52 -48.48
CA SER A 183 5.79 9.64 -48.86
C SER A 183 6.09 8.18 -48.54
N TYR A 184 7.33 7.77 -48.72
CA TYR A 184 7.76 6.43 -48.38
C TYR A 184 7.74 6.17 -46.87
N ALA A 185 8.22 7.11 -46.06
CA ALA A 185 8.16 7.03 -44.58
C ALA A 185 6.72 6.87 -44.07
N PHE A 186 5.75 7.49 -44.75
CA PHE A 186 4.32 7.35 -44.39
C PHE A 186 3.70 6.04 -44.89
N SER A 187 4.28 5.36 -45.84
CA SER A 187 3.84 4.02 -46.26
C SER A 187 4.31 2.92 -45.30
N CYS A 188 5.23 3.22 -44.41
CA CYS A 188 5.68 2.31 -43.36
C CYS A 188 4.61 2.10 -42.27
N ARG A 189 4.83 1.10 -41.43
CA ARG A 189 3.86 0.61 -40.45
C ARG A 189 3.32 1.69 -39.47
N ASP A 190 4.15 2.68 -39.12
CA ASP A 190 3.77 3.71 -38.12
C ASP A 190 4.04 5.14 -38.65
N PRO A 191 3.09 5.70 -39.42
CA PRO A 191 3.24 7.04 -39.98
C PRO A 191 3.21 8.14 -38.94
N ALA A 192 2.70 7.89 -37.71
CA ALA A 192 2.67 8.87 -36.65
C ALA A 192 4.08 9.20 -36.15
N LYS A 193 4.94 8.19 -36.01
CA LYS A 193 6.35 8.36 -35.65
C LYS A 193 7.12 9.24 -36.62
N SER A 194 6.89 9.02 -37.92
CA SER A 194 7.52 9.84 -38.96
C SER A 194 7.10 11.30 -38.90
N LYS A 195 5.82 11.60 -38.65
CA LYS A 195 5.31 12.97 -38.49
C LYS A 195 5.94 13.66 -37.27
N LEU A 196 6.00 12.94 -36.15
CA LEU A 196 6.62 13.45 -34.92
C LEU A 196 8.11 13.71 -35.14
N PHE A 197 8.83 12.78 -35.77
CA PHE A 197 10.23 12.93 -36.09
C PHE A 197 10.49 14.20 -36.91
N PHE A 198 9.67 14.46 -37.93
CA PHE A 198 9.80 15.69 -38.72
C PHE A 198 9.50 16.94 -37.92
N ALA A 199 8.46 16.94 -37.09
CA ALA A 199 8.14 18.07 -36.22
C ALA A 199 9.31 18.43 -35.31
N LEU A 200 9.87 17.45 -34.62
CA LEU A 200 10.99 17.64 -33.69
C LEU A 200 12.28 18.07 -34.43
N THR A 201 12.59 17.40 -35.55
CA THR A 201 13.81 17.69 -36.33
C THR A 201 13.77 19.09 -36.95
N TRP A 202 12.62 19.51 -37.53
CA TRP A 202 12.49 20.86 -38.11
C TRP A 202 12.56 21.95 -37.04
N SER A 203 12.00 21.70 -35.83
CA SER A 203 12.17 22.62 -34.70
C SER A 203 13.64 22.78 -34.32
N ARG A 204 14.39 21.68 -34.23
CA ARG A 204 15.83 21.71 -33.94
C ARG A 204 16.65 22.46 -34.99
N MET A 205 16.26 22.34 -36.27
CA MET A 205 16.85 23.09 -37.37
C MET A 205 16.41 24.57 -37.41
N GLY A 206 15.57 25.02 -36.49
CA GLY A 206 15.06 26.39 -36.43
C GLY A 206 13.92 26.69 -37.41
N ARG A 207 13.34 25.68 -38.05
CA ARG A 207 12.21 25.80 -39.01
C ARG A 207 10.87 25.65 -38.25
N LEU A 208 10.55 26.59 -37.38
CA LEU A 208 9.43 26.46 -36.44
C LEU A 208 8.06 26.34 -37.13
N SER A 209 7.81 27.05 -38.25
CA SER A 209 6.54 26.98 -38.98
C SER A 209 6.32 25.59 -39.63
N GLU A 210 7.39 25.02 -40.23
CA GLU A 210 7.32 23.65 -40.74
C GLU A 210 7.13 22.63 -39.61
N ALA A 211 7.83 22.83 -38.49
CA ALA A 211 7.68 22.00 -37.30
C ALA A 211 6.23 22.01 -36.77
N ALA A 212 5.64 23.20 -36.66
CA ALA A 212 4.25 23.37 -36.23
C ALA A 212 3.25 22.65 -37.18
N SER A 213 3.46 22.78 -38.49
CA SER A 213 2.62 22.07 -39.49
C SER A 213 2.69 20.54 -39.33
N TRP A 214 3.89 19.99 -39.03
CA TRP A 214 4.04 18.55 -38.79
C TRP A 214 3.48 18.12 -37.47
N MET A 215 3.58 18.97 -36.44
CA MET A 215 2.98 18.74 -35.13
C MET A 215 1.45 18.66 -35.25
N ASP A 216 0.80 19.56 -35.97
CA ASP A 216 -0.65 19.50 -36.21
C ASP A 216 -1.05 18.16 -36.87
N ARG A 217 -0.31 17.73 -37.91
CA ARG A 217 -0.55 16.43 -38.58
C ARG A 217 -0.35 15.25 -37.65
N TYR A 218 0.63 15.32 -36.75
CA TYR A 218 0.86 14.28 -35.74
C TYR A 218 -0.29 14.22 -34.75
N LEU A 219 -0.63 15.36 -34.14
CA LEU A 219 -1.70 15.46 -33.14
C LEU A 219 -3.07 15.00 -33.67
N ARG A 220 -3.38 15.30 -34.95
CA ARG A 220 -4.59 14.81 -35.62
C ARG A 220 -4.59 13.30 -35.85
N SER A 221 -3.43 12.66 -35.88
CA SER A 221 -3.34 11.20 -36.07
C SER A 221 -3.40 10.42 -34.75
N LEU A 222 -3.30 11.10 -33.61
CA LEU A 222 -3.37 10.45 -32.31
C LEU A 222 -4.80 10.10 -31.90
N ARG A 223 -4.90 9.02 -31.18
CA ARG A 223 -6.12 8.61 -30.47
C ARG A 223 -5.98 8.96 -29.00
N ARG A 224 -6.96 9.65 -28.45
CA ARG A 224 -6.95 10.11 -27.06
C ARG A 224 -6.95 8.98 -26.03
N ASP A 225 -7.45 7.81 -26.41
CA ASP A 225 -7.59 6.60 -25.60
C ASP A 225 -6.36 5.69 -25.62
N GLU A 226 -5.39 5.98 -26.52
CA GLU A 226 -4.20 5.16 -26.75
C GLU A 226 -2.95 6.06 -26.96
N LEU A 227 -2.64 6.91 -25.99
CA LEU A 227 -1.43 7.75 -26.07
C LEU A 227 -0.22 6.94 -25.63
N GLY A 228 0.78 6.89 -26.51
CA GLY A 228 2.04 6.20 -26.24
C GLY A 228 3.00 7.02 -25.36
N PRO A 229 4.08 6.40 -24.88
CA PRO A 229 5.07 7.05 -24.03
C PRO A 229 5.79 8.22 -24.72
N GLU A 230 5.87 8.22 -26.05
CA GLU A 230 6.42 9.34 -26.84
C GLU A 230 5.62 10.63 -26.64
N PHE A 231 4.30 10.52 -26.47
CA PHE A 231 3.46 11.69 -26.21
C PHE A 231 3.76 12.30 -24.82
N THR A 232 4.06 11.47 -23.84
CA THR A 232 4.42 11.93 -22.48
C THR A 232 5.71 12.77 -22.52
N VAL A 233 6.75 12.29 -23.23
CA VAL A 233 8.01 13.04 -23.34
C VAL A 233 7.85 14.29 -24.18
N LEU A 234 6.97 14.26 -25.18
CA LEU A 234 6.65 15.39 -26.04
C LEU A 234 5.96 16.53 -25.29
N LEU A 235 5.17 16.22 -24.26
CA LEU A 235 4.46 17.25 -23.46
C LEU A 235 5.41 18.27 -22.86
N ASP A 236 6.61 17.90 -22.45
CA ASP A 236 7.61 18.82 -21.94
C ASP A 236 8.06 19.83 -23.00
N ALA A 237 8.35 19.35 -24.22
CA ALA A 237 8.78 20.21 -25.32
C ALA A 237 7.66 21.16 -25.81
N ILE A 238 6.41 20.70 -25.78
CA ILE A 238 5.23 21.53 -26.08
C ILE A 238 5.05 22.59 -24.99
N ALA A 239 5.05 22.19 -23.73
CA ALA A 239 4.79 23.07 -22.58
C ALA A 239 5.85 24.15 -22.40
N ASP A 240 7.11 23.87 -22.78
CA ASP A 240 8.21 24.87 -22.76
C ASP A 240 8.30 25.69 -24.06
N ALA A 241 7.33 25.51 -24.96
CA ALA A 241 7.27 26.19 -26.27
C ALA A 241 8.53 26.02 -27.13
N GLU A 242 9.33 24.97 -26.91
CA GLU A 242 10.53 24.69 -27.71
C GLU A 242 10.22 24.41 -29.19
N LEU A 243 9.00 23.95 -29.48
CA LEU A 243 8.49 23.67 -30.83
C LEU A 243 7.88 24.91 -31.49
N GLY A 244 7.92 26.07 -30.81
CA GLY A 244 7.32 27.31 -31.24
C GLY A 244 5.88 27.51 -30.76
N HIS A 245 5.45 28.76 -30.76
CA HIS A 245 4.12 29.13 -30.26
C HIS A 245 2.96 28.54 -31.06
N GLU A 246 3.10 28.42 -32.39
CA GLU A 246 2.10 27.80 -33.25
C GLU A 246 1.86 26.31 -32.88
N ALA A 247 2.94 25.56 -32.58
CA ALA A 247 2.83 24.15 -32.17
C ALA A 247 2.11 24.02 -30.80
N LEU A 248 2.39 24.94 -29.88
CA LEU A 248 1.68 25.02 -28.60
C LEU A 248 0.19 25.31 -28.80
N THR A 249 -0.16 26.19 -29.72
CA THR A 249 -1.56 26.51 -30.06
C THR A 249 -2.29 25.27 -30.61
N TYR A 250 -1.70 24.57 -31.58
CA TYR A 250 -2.29 23.35 -32.14
C TYR A 250 -2.45 22.23 -31.10
N ALA A 251 -1.47 22.10 -30.21
CA ALA A 251 -1.56 21.14 -29.11
C ALA A 251 -2.70 21.51 -28.15
N SER A 252 -2.78 22.77 -27.74
CA SER A 252 -3.84 23.26 -26.83
C SER A 252 -5.24 23.09 -27.44
N GLU A 253 -5.40 23.40 -28.73
CA GLU A 253 -6.67 23.20 -29.46
C GLU A 253 -7.05 21.71 -29.54
N THR A 254 -6.07 20.84 -29.82
CA THR A 254 -6.31 19.39 -29.90
C THR A 254 -6.70 18.83 -28.55
N MET A 255 -6.00 19.21 -27.48
CA MET A 255 -6.33 18.77 -26.11
C MET A 255 -7.68 19.31 -25.67
N ALA A 256 -8.00 20.59 -25.96
CA ALA A 256 -9.32 21.16 -25.69
C ALA A 256 -10.44 20.42 -26.44
N ARG A 257 -10.17 19.92 -27.65
CA ARG A 257 -11.09 19.07 -28.39
C ARG A 257 -11.26 17.73 -27.69
N TRP A 258 -10.18 17.04 -27.30
CA TRP A 258 -10.24 15.76 -26.57
C TRP A 258 -11.02 15.88 -25.27
N PHE A 259 -10.87 17.00 -24.56
CA PHE A 259 -11.69 17.30 -23.39
C PHE A 259 -13.17 17.40 -23.72
N ARG A 260 -13.53 18.07 -24.80
CA ARG A 260 -14.94 18.22 -25.22
C ARG A 260 -15.56 16.91 -25.70
N GLU A 261 -14.78 16.03 -26.28
CA GLU A 261 -15.21 14.73 -26.82
C GLU A 261 -15.25 13.62 -25.78
N ASP A 262 -14.65 13.83 -24.60
CA ASP A 262 -14.64 12.83 -23.54
C ASP A 262 -15.97 12.82 -22.77
N PRO A 263 -16.75 11.70 -22.79
CA PRO A 263 -17.96 11.57 -22.00
C PRO A 263 -17.71 11.72 -20.48
N ALA A 264 -16.52 11.34 -20.02
CA ALA A 264 -16.12 11.54 -18.64
C ALA A 264 -15.73 13.00 -18.35
N ALA A 265 -15.24 13.74 -19.36
CA ALA A 265 -14.98 15.18 -19.30
C ALA A 265 -16.25 16.03 -19.47
N LEU A 266 -17.32 15.50 -20.02
CA LEU A 266 -18.65 16.14 -19.95
C LEU A 266 -19.13 16.30 -18.49
N SER A 267 -18.58 15.52 -17.58
CA SER A 267 -18.67 15.76 -16.13
C SER A 267 -17.88 17.01 -15.67
N TRP A 268 -17.05 17.62 -16.52
CA TRP A 268 -16.31 18.86 -16.27
C TRP A 268 -17.07 20.13 -16.70
N GLY A 269 -18.18 19.95 -17.46
CA GLY A 269 -19.17 20.99 -17.66
C GLY A 269 -19.89 21.37 -16.34
N PRO A 270 -21.02 22.05 -16.35
CA PRO A 270 -21.78 22.44 -15.14
C PRO A 270 -22.35 21.23 -14.36
N ALA A 271 -21.70 20.07 -14.47
CA ALA A 271 -22.01 18.89 -13.67
C ALA A 271 -21.79 19.17 -12.18
N SER A 272 -22.64 18.57 -11.37
CA SER A 272 -22.64 18.74 -9.92
C SER A 272 -21.25 18.54 -9.32
N SER A 273 -20.86 19.36 -8.35
CA SER A 273 -19.64 19.26 -7.56
C SER A 273 -19.39 17.85 -7.01
N SER A 274 -20.45 17.06 -6.82
CA SER A 274 -20.38 15.67 -6.38
C SER A 274 -19.77 14.70 -7.40
N THR A 275 -19.91 14.95 -8.70
CA THR A 275 -19.34 14.09 -9.75
C THR A 275 -17.84 14.36 -9.91
N ARG A 276 -17.44 15.63 -9.83
CA ARG A 276 -16.01 16.02 -9.83
C ARG A 276 -15.29 15.49 -8.61
N LEU A 277 -15.88 15.63 -7.43
CA LEU A 277 -15.33 15.07 -6.20
C LEU A 277 -15.13 13.56 -6.32
N ARG A 278 -16.10 12.82 -6.84
CA ARG A 278 -16.00 11.35 -7.01
C ARG A 278 -14.81 10.92 -7.85
N ARG A 279 -14.49 11.69 -8.90
CA ARG A 279 -13.35 11.42 -9.76
C ARG A 279 -12.00 11.64 -9.05
N TRP A 280 -11.87 12.82 -8.43
CA TRP A 280 -10.60 13.21 -7.80
C TRP A 280 -10.41 12.63 -6.39
N GLN A 281 -11.47 12.15 -5.76
CA GLN A 281 -11.43 11.62 -4.39
C GLN A 281 -10.36 10.55 -4.16
N PRO A 282 -10.12 9.57 -5.07
CA PRO A 282 -9.05 8.58 -4.88
C PRO A 282 -7.67 9.22 -4.80
N TRP A 283 -7.42 10.25 -5.60
CA TRP A 283 -6.15 10.99 -5.61
C TRP A 283 -6.00 11.88 -4.38
N LEU A 284 -7.04 12.64 -4.04
CA LEU A 284 -7.05 13.53 -2.88
C LEU A 284 -6.91 12.74 -1.57
N ARG A 285 -7.54 11.58 -1.46
CA ARG A 285 -7.44 10.72 -0.25
C ARG A 285 -6.02 10.20 0.01
N ARG A 286 -5.13 10.16 -0.97
CA ARG A 286 -3.72 9.80 -0.76
C ARG A 286 -3.00 10.78 0.16
N PHE A 287 -3.47 12.01 0.23
CA PHE A 287 -2.95 13.07 1.11
C PHE A 287 -3.63 13.09 2.48
N SER A 288 -4.57 12.20 2.74
CA SER A 288 -5.11 12.02 4.09
C SER A 288 -4.00 11.62 5.04
N ALA A 289 -4.02 12.16 6.25
CA ALA A 289 -3.12 11.69 7.29
C ALA A 289 -3.28 10.16 7.46
N ALA A 290 -2.16 9.47 7.63
CA ALA A 290 -2.18 8.06 7.99
C ALA A 290 -3.05 7.85 9.22
N GLU A 291 -3.71 6.67 9.34
CA GLU A 291 -4.64 6.39 10.42
C GLU A 291 -4.11 6.93 11.76
N PRO A 292 -4.93 7.70 12.51
CA PRO A 292 -4.54 8.23 13.80
C PRO A 292 -4.58 7.10 14.85
N THR A 293 -3.72 6.09 14.67
CA THR A 293 -3.77 4.86 15.45
C THR A 293 -3.52 5.09 16.93
N ASP A 294 -2.75 6.11 17.29
CA ASP A 294 -2.40 6.35 18.71
C ASP A 294 -2.75 7.77 19.22
N GLY A 295 -2.98 8.74 18.35
CA GLY A 295 -3.19 10.15 18.75
C GLY A 295 -4.55 10.44 19.37
N PHE A 296 -5.60 9.66 19.09
CA PHE A 296 -6.98 9.90 19.51
C PHE A 296 -7.63 8.68 20.17
N ALA A 297 -6.83 7.84 20.84
CA ALA A 297 -7.28 6.57 21.41
C ALA A 297 -8.38 6.76 22.46
N ALA A 298 -8.22 7.70 23.40
CA ALA A 298 -9.20 7.97 24.44
C ALA A 298 -10.50 8.55 23.85
N LEU A 299 -10.40 9.45 22.88
CA LEU A 299 -11.55 10.02 22.19
C LEU A 299 -12.33 8.93 21.45
N ARG A 300 -11.66 8.03 20.73
CA ARG A 300 -12.26 6.91 20.01
C ARG A 300 -12.99 5.96 20.97
N GLU A 301 -12.38 5.62 22.10
CA GLU A 301 -12.96 4.72 23.09
C GLU A 301 -14.22 5.31 23.72
N LEU A 302 -14.19 6.59 24.09
CA LEU A 302 -15.28 7.24 24.82
C LEU A 302 -16.41 7.76 23.92
N SER A 303 -16.15 8.03 22.65
CA SER A 303 -17.18 8.51 21.68
C SER A 303 -18.00 7.40 21.05
N GLY A 304 -17.57 6.13 21.18
CA GLY A 304 -18.30 4.98 20.65
C GLY A 304 -18.65 5.13 19.15
N GLY A 305 -19.91 4.94 18.79
CA GLY A 305 -20.38 5.03 17.39
C GLY A 305 -20.32 6.44 16.78
N GLY A 306 -20.07 7.49 17.55
CA GLY A 306 -19.89 8.85 17.04
C GLY A 306 -18.52 9.09 16.41
N TRP A 307 -17.54 8.24 16.70
CA TRP A 307 -16.18 8.36 16.20
C TRP A 307 -16.07 8.34 14.68
N ASP A 308 -16.75 7.41 14.02
CA ASP A 308 -16.62 7.20 12.57
C ASP A 308 -16.93 8.48 11.77
N VAL A 309 -17.92 9.27 12.21
CA VAL A 309 -18.31 10.52 11.56
C VAL A 309 -17.26 11.60 11.77
N VAL A 310 -16.73 11.70 12.98
CA VAL A 310 -15.66 12.66 13.35
C VAL A 310 -14.38 12.34 12.59
N GLU A 311 -14.00 11.07 12.55
CA GLU A 311 -12.81 10.59 11.87
C GLU A 311 -12.88 10.83 10.36
N GLU A 312 -13.99 10.49 9.71
CA GLU A 312 -14.18 10.72 8.26
C GLU A 312 -14.15 12.23 7.92
N SER A 313 -14.72 13.06 8.80
CA SER A 313 -14.69 14.51 8.62
C SER A 313 -13.26 15.07 8.77
N TRP A 314 -12.54 14.61 9.77
CA TRP A 314 -11.14 14.98 9.98
C TRP A 314 -10.23 14.47 8.84
N LYS A 315 -10.38 13.21 8.41
CA LYS A 315 -9.66 12.64 7.26
C LYS A 315 -9.93 13.43 5.98
N SER A 316 -11.15 13.89 5.77
CA SER A 316 -11.51 14.71 4.61
C SER A 316 -10.85 16.08 4.65
N ALA A 317 -10.76 16.72 5.81
CA ALA A 317 -10.07 18.01 5.98
C ALA A 317 -8.54 17.86 5.78
N THR A 318 -7.95 16.82 6.37
CA THR A 318 -6.51 16.54 6.22
C THR A 318 -6.15 16.18 4.79
N ALA A 319 -6.99 15.43 4.08
CA ALA A 319 -6.84 15.12 2.66
C ALA A 319 -6.88 16.40 1.79
N ALA A 320 -7.86 17.27 2.01
CA ALA A 320 -7.98 18.53 1.29
C ALA A 320 -6.78 19.46 1.54
N SER A 321 -6.32 19.56 2.80
CA SER A 321 -5.16 20.38 3.15
C SER A 321 -3.85 19.81 2.63
N GLY A 322 -3.68 18.49 2.69
CA GLY A 322 -2.49 17.80 2.17
C GLY A 322 -2.38 17.95 0.67
N ALA A 323 -3.49 17.79 -0.06
CA ALA A 323 -3.55 18.03 -1.51
C ALA A 323 -3.25 19.49 -1.86
N ALA A 324 -3.83 20.46 -1.12
CA ALA A 324 -3.56 21.87 -1.33
C ALA A 324 -2.08 22.22 -1.11
N ARG A 325 -1.48 21.69 -0.04
CA ARG A 325 -0.06 21.86 0.25
C ARG A 325 0.81 21.26 -0.85
N TYR A 326 0.54 20.03 -1.24
CA TYR A 326 1.24 19.35 -2.32
C TYR A 326 1.23 20.19 -3.60
N LEU A 327 0.05 20.68 -4.03
CA LEU A 327 -0.08 21.45 -5.25
C LEU A 327 0.71 22.79 -5.17
N MET A 328 0.65 23.47 -4.04
CA MET A 328 1.40 24.74 -3.85
C MET A 328 2.92 24.54 -3.76
N GLU A 329 3.39 23.43 -3.20
CA GLU A 329 4.81 23.10 -3.06
C GLU A 329 5.42 22.57 -4.36
N GLU A 330 4.73 21.65 -5.04
CA GLU A 330 5.20 21.02 -6.28
C GLU A 330 5.11 21.95 -7.51
N PHE A 331 4.18 22.90 -7.48
CA PHE A 331 3.94 23.82 -8.59
C PHE A 331 4.11 25.29 -8.15
N PRO A 332 5.33 25.68 -7.71
CA PRO A 332 5.56 27.05 -7.24
C PRO A 332 5.26 28.07 -8.34
N ALA A 333 4.78 29.25 -7.95
CA ALA A 333 4.42 30.32 -8.88
C ALA A 333 5.59 30.81 -9.74
N GLN A 334 6.83 30.72 -9.24
CA GLN A 334 8.02 31.06 -10.02
C GLN A 334 8.38 29.90 -10.96
N ARG A 335 8.48 30.21 -12.24
CA ARG A 335 8.95 29.25 -13.25
C ARG A 335 10.42 28.92 -12.94
N PRO A 336 10.80 27.65 -12.77
CA PRO A 336 12.21 27.32 -12.70
C PRO A 336 12.87 27.80 -14.01
N VAL A 337 14.03 28.42 -13.90
CA VAL A 337 14.79 28.84 -15.07
C VAL A 337 14.96 27.64 -15.97
N SER A 338 14.43 27.74 -17.20
CA SER A 338 14.51 26.67 -18.19
C SER A 338 15.98 26.27 -18.36
N GLY A 339 16.22 24.98 -18.46
CA GLY A 339 17.53 24.43 -18.72
C GLY A 339 18.09 24.88 -20.09
N ARG A 340 19.00 24.11 -20.65
CA ARG A 340 19.54 24.38 -22.00
C ARG A 340 18.39 24.38 -23.02
N LYS A 341 18.28 25.47 -23.80
CA LYS A 341 17.28 25.60 -24.87
C LYS A 341 17.34 24.40 -25.83
N GLY A 342 16.18 23.77 -26.08
CA GLY A 342 16.07 22.59 -26.91
C GLY A 342 16.26 21.25 -26.17
N GLN A 343 16.41 21.26 -24.86
CA GLN A 343 16.66 20.06 -24.05
C GLN A 343 15.50 19.05 -24.12
N TYR A 344 14.28 19.54 -24.10
CA TYR A 344 13.10 18.66 -24.15
C TYR A 344 12.85 18.12 -25.55
N THR A 345 13.11 18.92 -26.58
CA THR A 345 13.08 18.48 -27.98
C THR A 345 14.12 17.40 -28.25
N ASP A 346 15.36 17.58 -27.75
CA ASP A 346 16.43 16.57 -27.85
C ASP A 346 16.03 15.27 -27.15
N ARG A 347 15.50 15.36 -25.95
CA ARG A 347 15.02 14.19 -25.20
C ARG A 347 13.87 13.46 -25.92
N ALA A 348 12.92 14.21 -26.47
CA ALA A 348 11.82 13.63 -27.25
C ALA A 348 12.31 12.93 -28.52
N LEU A 349 13.28 13.54 -29.23
CA LEU A 349 13.91 12.95 -30.42
C LEU A 349 14.67 11.67 -30.06
N ASP A 350 15.51 11.69 -29.04
CA ASP A 350 16.25 10.52 -28.59
C ASP A 350 15.30 9.38 -28.19
N HIS A 351 14.26 9.70 -27.43
CA HIS A 351 13.24 8.72 -27.05
C HIS A 351 12.54 8.12 -28.26
N LEU A 352 12.12 8.94 -29.23
CA LEU A 352 11.47 8.49 -30.46
C LEU A 352 12.39 7.62 -31.33
N ILE A 353 13.66 8.01 -31.47
CA ILE A 353 14.66 7.26 -32.22
C ILE A 353 14.95 5.89 -31.56
N ASP A 354 15.01 5.86 -30.24
CA ASP A 354 15.29 4.64 -29.47
C ASP A 354 14.09 3.71 -29.33
N GLN A 355 12.89 4.22 -29.58
CA GLN A 355 11.68 3.43 -29.48
C GLN A 355 11.71 2.23 -30.43
N GLN A 356 11.58 1.06 -29.85
CA GLN A 356 11.59 -0.20 -30.60
C GLN A 356 10.21 -0.48 -31.20
N GLU A 357 10.18 -1.13 -32.36
CA GLU A 357 8.91 -1.65 -32.86
C GLU A 357 8.40 -2.83 -32.01
N PRO A 358 7.08 -3.10 -31.98
CA PRO A 358 6.51 -4.10 -31.09
C PRO A 358 7.17 -5.48 -31.18
N ASP A 359 7.58 -5.89 -32.38
CA ASP A 359 8.22 -7.19 -32.61
C ASP A 359 9.64 -7.22 -32.06
N GLU A 360 10.40 -6.16 -32.27
CA GLU A 360 11.74 -5.97 -31.71
C GLU A 360 11.69 -5.85 -30.18
N ALA A 361 10.74 -5.08 -29.65
CA ALA A 361 10.55 -4.90 -28.22
C ALA A 361 10.20 -6.23 -27.52
N ARG A 362 9.36 -7.07 -28.13
CA ARG A 362 9.05 -8.41 -27.62
C ARG A 362 10.31 -9.29 -27.54
N LEU A 363 11.10 -9.30 -28.61
CA LEU A 363 12.34 -10.07 -28.65
C LEU A 363 13.34 -9.59 -27.59
N ARG A 364 13.54 -8.27 -27.49
CA ARG A 364 14.43 -7.66 -26.50
C ARG A 364 13.98 -7.96 -25.08
N ARG A 365 12.68 -7.84 -24.79
CA ARG A 365 12.13 -8.19 -23.47
C ARG A 365 12.40 -9.64 -23.12
N ARG A 366 12.16 -10.55 -24.09
CA ARG A 366 12.44 -11.97 -23.87
C ARG A 366 13.91 -12.23 -23.59
N MET A 367 14.80 -11.61 -24.36
CA MET A 367 16.25 -11.69 -24.12
C MET A 367 16.65 -11.16 -22.75
N ALA A 368 16.08 -10.02 -22.34
CA ALA A 368 16.34 -9.43 -21.02
C ALA A 368 15.83 -10.31 -19.87
N GLN A 369 14.66 -10.93 -20.02
CA GLN A 369 14.12 -11.89 -19.04
C GLN A 369 15.03 -13.12 -18.89
N LEU A 370 15.51 -13.66 -20.02
CA LEU A 370 16.44 -14.79 -20.01
C LEU A 370 17.78 -14.42 -19.38
N GLN A 371 18.30 -13.24 -19.70
CA GLN A 371 19.54 -12.74 -19.09
C GLN A 371 19.37 -12.58 -17.57
N LYS A 372 18.28 -11.97 -17.11
CA LYS A 372 17.94 -11.86 -15.68
C LYS A 372 17.87 -13.24 -15.00
N LEU A 373 17.25 -14.22 -15.66
CA LEU A 373 17.16 -15.58 -15.13
C LEU A 373 18.54 -16.23 -15.00
N ILE A 374 19.45 -15.99 -15.96
CA ILE A 374 20.82 -16.45 -15.90
C ILE A 374 21.59 -15.76 -14.77
N ASP A 375 21.47 -14.44 -14.64
CA ASP A 375 22.16 -13.63 -13.62
C ASP A 375 21.69 -13.96 -12.20
N GLN A 376 20.47 -14.50 -12.06
CA GLN A 376 19.87 -14.94 -10.79
C GLN A 376 19.95 -16.47 -10.58
N ASP A 377 20.89 -17.14 -11.25
CA ASP A 377 21.13 -18.58 -11.13
C ASP A 377 19.86 -19.44 -11.22
N GLY A 378 18.93 -19.09 -12.12
CA GLY A 378 17.72 -19.85 -12.39
C GLY A 378 16.58 -19.66 -11.37
N ASN A 379 16.63 -18.64 -10.53
CA ASN A 379 15.57 -18.33 -9.60
C ASN A 379 14.39 -17.66 -10.32
N THR A 380 13.41 -18.46 -10.74
CA THR A 380 12.23 -17.98 -11.47
C THR A 380 11.32 -17.07 -10.64
N GLN A 381 11.24 -17.27 -9.32
CA GLN A 381 10.41 -16.43 -8.45
C GLN A 381 10.94 -15.00 -8.34
N ALA A 382 12.26 -14.84 -8.25
CA ALA A 382 12.88 -13.52 -8.22
C ALA A 382 12.73 -12.78 -9.56
N VAL A 383 12.70 -13.50 -10.68
CA VAL A 383 12.46 -12.89 -12.01
C VAL A 383 11.03 -12.38 -12.14
N VAL A 384 10.04 -13.14 -11.67
CA VAL A 384 8.61 -12.73 -11.71
C VAL A 384 8.35 -11.52 -10.80
N LEU A 385 8.96 -11.47 -9.61
CA LEU A 385 8.83 -10.35 -8.69
C LEU A 385 9.59 -9.09 -9.14
N GLY A 386 10.61 -9.23 -9.99
CA GLY A 386 11.45 -8.13 -10.45
C GLY A 386 11.08 -7.56 -11.82
N ASP A 387 10.04 -8.07 -12.45
CA ASP A 387 9.53 -7.53 -13.72
C ASP A 387 8.23 -6.77 -13.45
N PRO A 388 8.26 -5.46 -13.15
CA PRO A 388 7.17 -4.61 -13.56
C PRO A 388 7.22 -4.71 -15.08
N THR A 389 6.34 -5.48 -15.67
CA THR A 389 5.97 -5.33 -17.07
C THR A 389 5.59 -3.86 -17.23
N LEU A 390 6.57 -3.02 -17.49
CA LEU A 390 6.40 -1.80 -18.23
C LEU A 390 6.01 -2.29 -19.64
N GLU A 391 4.82 -2.86 -19.77
CA GLU A 391 4.06 -2.68 -20.98
C GLU A 391 4.19 -1.19 -21.21
N GLU A 392 4.58 -0.80 -22.39
CA GLU A 392 4.44 0.59 -22.86
C GLU A 392 2.94 0.86 -22.79
N GLU A 393 2.48 1.21 -21.58
CA GLU A 393 1.08 1.30 -21.23
C GLU A 393 0.57 2.51 -21.99
N THR A 394 -0.16 2.26 -23.06
CA THR A 394 -0.91 3.32 -23.70
C THR A 394 -1.90 3.86 -22.67
N LEU A 395 -1.84 5.15 -22.43
CA LEU A 395 -2.70 5.81 -21.47
C LEU A 395 -3.81 6.58 -22.20
N ASP A 396 -4.99 6.60 -21.64
CA ASP A 396 -5.95 7.60 -22.05
C ASP A 396 -5.50 8.99 -21.58
N PHE A 397 -5.88 10.02 -22.33
CA PHE A 397 -5.44 11.39 -22.11
C PHE A 397 -5.73 11.89 -20.69
N VAL A 398 -6.86 11.53 -20.13
CA VAL A 398 -7.26 12.00 -18.81
C VAL A 398 -6.45 11.31 -17.71
N THR A 399 -6.27 10.00 -17.81
CA THR A 399 -5.42 9.23 -16.90
C THR A 399 -3.97 9.73 -16.94
N LEU A 400 -3.47 10.10 -18.12
CA LEU A 400 -2.16 10.69 -18.29
C LEU A 400 -2.05 12.01 -17.49
N LEU A 401 -3.03 12.91 -17.61
CA LEU A 401 -3.04 14.16 -16.86
C LEU A 401 -3.15 13.94 -15.34
N GLU A 402 -3.99 13.00 -14.91
CA GLU A 402 -4.10 12.63 -13.49
C GLU A 402 -2.78 12.14 -12.92
N ARG A 403 -2.10 11.23 -13.64
CA ARG A 403 -0.78 10.72 -13.22
C ARG A 403 0.28 11.82 -13.28
N ALA A 404 0.27 12.67 -14.29
CA ALA A 404 1.22 13.78 -14.43
C ALA A 404 1.16 14.75 -13.23
N VAL A 405 -0.02 14.97 -12.67
CA VAL A 405 -0.21 15.85 -11.51
C VAL A 405 0.08 15.13 -10.20
N PHE A 406 -0.44 13.90 -9.98
CA PHE A 406 -0.46 13.25 -8.67
C PHE A 406 0.48 12.05 -8.50
N ALA A 407 1.06 11.53 -9.58
CA ALA A 407 2.01 10.41 -9.57
C ALA A 407 3.07 10.58 -10.67
N PRO A 408 3.80 11.72 -10.68
CA PRO A 408 4.74 12.05 -11.76
C PRO A 408 5.90 11.06 -11.88
N GLU A 409 6.23 10.35 -10.81
CA GLU A 409 7.25 9.29 -10.80
C GLU A 409 6.90 8.11 -11.73
N SER A 410 5.61 7.91 -12.02
CA SER A 410 5.14 6.89 -12.97
C SER A 410 5.32 7.30 -14.43
N LEU A 411 5.63 8.58 -14.68
CA LEU A 411 5.78 9.17 -16.01
C LEU A 411 7.14 9.83 -16.12
N SER A 412 7.81 9.67 -17.26
CA SER A 412 9.08 10.36 -17.52
C SER A 412 8.88 11.84 -17.87
N LEU A 413 8.03 12.55 -17.11
CA LEU A 413 7.58 13.91 -17.38
C LEU A 413 8.36 14.92 -16.54
N GLY A 414 8.85 15.97 -17.18
CA GLY A 414 9.56 17.08 -16.54
C GLY A 414 8.61 18.14 -15.95
N PRO A 415 9.18 19.17 -15.31
CA PRO A 415 8.39 20.25 -14.70
C PRO A 415 7.46 21.02 -15.66
N PRO A 416 7.84 21.32 -16.92
CA PRO A 416 6.95 22.04 -17.84
C PRO A 416 5.69 21.23 -18.17
N GLY A 417 5.84 19.96 -18.53
CA GLY A 417 4.72 19.10 -18.87
C GLY A 417 3.78 18.85 -17.69
N ARG A 418 4.32 18.71 -16.47
CA ARG A 418 3.53 18.59 -15.24
C ARG A 418 2.69 19.85 -14.98
N ARG A 419 3.27 21.04 -15.16
CA ARG A 419 2.54 22.31 -15.03
C ARG A 419 1.45 22.45 -16.08
N PHE A 420 1.77 22.08 -17.31
CA PHE A 420 0.80 22.06 -18.38
C PHE A 420 -0.35 21.11 -18.07
N ALA A 421 -0.06 19.90 -17.60
CA ALA A 421 -1.08 18.95 -17.18
C ALA A 421 -1.96 19.51 -16.05
N LEU A 422 -1.36 20.15 -15.05
CA LEU A 422 -2.11 20.80 -13.98
C LEU A 422 -3.00 21.93 -14.53
N SER A 423 -2.51 22.77 -15.44
CA SER A 423 -3.32 23.85 -16.02
C SER A 423 -4.58 23.32 -16.72
N CYS A 424 -4.46 22.18 -17.40
CA CYS A 424 -5.58 21.52 -18.07
C CYS A 424 -6.66 21.03 -17.09
N VAL A 425 -6.28 20.55 -15.90
CA VAL A 425 -7.22 19.97 -14.93
C VAL A 425 -7.49 20.86 -13.71
N TRP A 426 -6.83 22.01 -13.65
CA TRP A 426 -6.80 22.90 -12.49
C TRP A 426 -8.17 23.19 -11.90
N GLU A 427 -9.09 23.69 -12.73
CA GLU A 427 -10.42 24.08 -12.27
C GLU A 427 -11.17 22.88 -11.62
N SER A 428 -11.07 21.70 -12.25
CA SER A 428 -11.72 20.50 -11.74
C SER A 428 -11.10 20.02 -10.41
N VAL A 429 -9.77 20.08 -10.27
CA VAL A 429 -9.07 19.71 -9.03
C VAL A 429 -9.35 20.70 -7.92
N ARG A 430 -9.33 22.01 -8.22
CA ARG A 430 -9.65 23.08 -7.28
C ARG A 430 -11.06 22.90 -6.71
N GLU A 431 -12.06 22.71 -7.58
CA GLU A 431 -13.44 22.51 -7.15
C GLU A 431 -13.64 21.20 -6.38
N ALA A 432 -12.96 20.13 -6.76
CA ALA A 432 -13.03 18.87 -6.03
C ALA A 432 -12.42 19.00 -4.62
N THR A 433 -11.31 19.72 -4.49
CA THR A 433 -10.68 20.00 -3.19
C THR A 433 -11.58 20.87 -2.33
N ALA A 434 -12.19 21.92 -2.90
CA ALA A 434 -13.17 22.76 -2.22
C ALA A 434 -14.42 21.97 -1.79
N ALA A 435 -14.94 21.10 -2.66
CA ALA A 435 -16.07 20.22 -2.34
C ALA A 435 -15.73 19.23 -1.22
N LEU A 436 -14.51 18.70 -1.18
CA LEU A 436 -14.05 17.83 -0.09
C LEU A 436 -13.96 18.59 1.23
N ALA A 437 -13.42 19.81 1.22
CA ALA A 437 -13.38 20.68 2.39
C ALA A 437 -14.78 21.06 2.88
N LEU A 438 -15.71 21.39 1.96
CA LEU A 438 -17.10 21.68 2.28
C LEU A 438 -17.79 20.45 2.88
N ARG A 439 -17.60 19.26 2.29
CA ARG A 439 -18.14 18.02 2.83
C ARG A 439 -17.65 17.78 4.25
N SER A 440 -16.34 17.94 4.51
CA SER A 440 -15.79 17.85 5.85
C SER A 440 -16.44 18.83 6.82
N ARG A 441 -16.67 20.08 6.40
CA ARG A 441 -17.32 21.11 7.23
C ARG A 441 -18.78 20.76 7.54
N THR A 442 -19.51 20.20 6.59
CA THR A 442 -20.94 19.86 6.77
C THR A 442 -21.14 18.54 7.49
N SER A 443 -20.20 17.61 7.42
CA SER A 443 -20.28 16.30 8.09
C SER A 443 -19.74 16.31 9.51
N MET A 444 -18.91 17.28 9.90
CA MET A 444 -18.41 17.39 11.28
C MET A 444 -19.58 17.68 12.24
N PRO A 445 -19.85 16.80 13.22
CA PRO A 445 -20.91 17.04 14.18
C PRO A 445 -20.59 18.24 15.07
N ALA A 446 -21.60 18.98 15.48
CA ALA A 446 -21.43 20.15 16.35
C ALA A 446 -20.88 19.77 17.73
N THR A 447 -21.31 18.62 18.23
CA THR A 447 -20.89 18.05 19.52
C THR A 447 -20.54 16.57 19.36
N VAL A 448 -19.63 16.09 20.17
CA VAL A 448 -19.33 14.66 20.34
C VAL A 448 -19.78 14.25 21.74
N VAL A 449 -20.50 13.15 21.82
CA VAL A 449 -20.93 12.58 23.09
C VAL A 449 -19.83 11.67 23.60
N LEU A 450 -19.24 12.01 24.74
CA LEU A 450 -18.28 11.16 25.45
C LEU A 450 -19.01 10.39 26.55
N THR A 451 -18.82 9.09 26.59
CA THR A 451 -19.49 8.21 27.57
C THR A 451 -18.44 7.52 28.44
N VAL A 452 -18.54 7.73 29.77
CA VAL A 452 -17.64 7.13 30.76
C VAL A 452 -18.50 6.52 31.87
N ASP A 453 -18.34 5.22 32.09
CA ASP A 453 -19.05 4.49 33.17
C ASP A 453 -20.58 4.69 33.22
N GLY A 454 -21.22 4.95 32.06
CA GLY A 454 -22.65 5.21 31.96
C GLY A 454 -23.07 6.66 32.21
N TRP A 455 -22.11 7.56 32.45
CA TRP A 455 -22.31 9.00 32.37
C TRP A 455 -21.91 9.51 31.00
N SER A 456 -22.61 10.50 30.48
CA SER A 456 -22.34 11.07 29.19
C SER A 456 -22.32 12.58 29.23
N CYS A 457 -21.38 13.18 28.50
CA CYS A 457 -21.32 14.62 28.27
C CYS A 457 -21.19 14.94 26.80
N GLU A 458 -21.67 16.11 26.41
CA GLU A 458 -21.51 16.63 25.05
C GLU A 458 -20.34 17.62 25.02
N VAL A 459 -19.36 17.33 24.18
CA VAL A 459 -18.17 18.17 23.98
C VAL A 459 -18.27 18.82 22.59
N PRO A 460 -18.19 20.16 22.48
CA PRO A 460 -18.25 20.84 21.20
C PRO A 460 -16.97 20.55 20.39
N THR A 461 -17.15 20.16 19.14
CA THR A 461 -16.05 19.93 18.18
C THR A 461 -15.63 21.21 17.46
N HIS A 462 -16.56 22.16 17.32
CA HIS A 462 -16.32 23.46 16.70
C HIS A 462 -17.17 24.50 17.42
N GLY A 463 -16.61 25.63 17.76
CA GLY A 463 -17.28 26.72 18.45
C GLY A 463 -16.28 27.61 19.20
N SER A 464 -16.69 28.82 19.49
CA SER A 464 -15.85 29.82 20.17
C SER A 464 -15.93 29.80 21.70
N GLY A 465 -16.64 28.81 22.27
CA GLY A 465 -16.74 28.67 23.73
C GLY A 465 -15.52 27.97 24.33
N PRO A 466 -14.93 28.48 25.42
CA PRO A 466 -13.94 27.72 26.16
C PRO A 466 -14.61 26.44 26.70
N LEU A 467 -13.99 25.31 26.43
CA LEU A 467 -14.40 24.05 27.06
C LEU A 467 -14.04 24.16 28.55
N ASP A 468 -15.06 24.20 29.40
CA ASP A 468 -14.79 24.18 30.86
C ASP A 468 -14.54 22.73 31.29
N THR A 469 -13.30 22.31 31.07
CA THR A 469 -12.85 20.97 31.43
C THR A 469 -12.96 20.69 32.91
N VAL A 470 -12.89 21.74 33.74
CA VAL A 470 -12.99 21.63 35.19
C VAL A 470 -14.43 21.32 35.60
N GLN A 471 -15.39 22.05 35.03
CA GLN A 471 -16.82 21.82 35.31
C GLN A 471 -17.24 20.41 34.91
N VAL A 472 -16.86 19.97 33.70
CA VAL A 472 -17.20 18.63 33.20
C VAL A 472 -16.59 17.53 34.07
N ALA A 473 -15.35 17.72 34.56
CA ALA A 473 -14.71 16.78 35.47
C ALA A 473 -15.38 16.76 36.83
N GLU A 474 -15.85 17.91 37.35
CA GLU A 474 -16.59 18.00 38.60
C GLU A 474 -17.95 17.31 38.52
N GLU A 475 -18.66 17.46 37.40
CA GLU A 475 -19.95 16.77 37.16
C GLU A 475 -19.77 15.24 37.10
N LEU A 476 -18.73 14.74 36.43
CA LEU A 476 -18.39 13.32 36.43
C LEU A 476 -18.07 12.83 37.84
N HIS A 477 -17.27 13.62 38.60
CA HIS A 477 -16.91 13.30 39.98
C HIS A 477 -18.16 13.16 40.86
N ALA A 478 -19.07 14.12 40.79
CA ALA A 478 -20.33 14.11 41.54
C ALA A 478 -21.22 12.90 41.17
N TYR A 479 -21.32 12.56 39.88
CA TYR A 479 -22.05 11.38 39.43
C TYR A 479 -21.45 10.09 39.98
N GLN A 480 -20.13 9.92 39.87
CA GLN A 480 -19.44 8.73 40.35
C GLN A 480 -19.49 8.60 41.87
N GLU A 481 -19.36 9.71 42.60
CA GLU A 481 -19.50 9.71 44.05
C GLU A 481 -20.91 9.24 44.47
N SER A 482 -21.96 9.73 43.81
CA SER A 482 -23.33 9.27 44.06
C SER A 482 -23.50 7.77 43.82
N ARG A 483 -22.88 7.26 42.77
CA ARG A 483 -22.90 5.83 42.40
C ARG A 483 -22.12 4.95 43.37
N ILE A 484 -20.94 5.41 43.80
CA ILE A 484 -20.14 4.72 44.80
C ILE A 484 -20.96 4.67 46.13
N ARG A 485 -21.58 5.78 46.53
CA ARG A 485 -22.41 5.86 47.71
C ARG A 485 -23.58 4.86 47.66
N SER A 486 -24.32 4.85 46.57
CA SER A 486 -25.45 3.92 46.39
C SER A 486 -25.01 2.45 46.40
N HIS A 487 -23.85 2.15 45.82
CA HIS A 487 -23.29 0.78 45.79
C HIS A 487 -22.80 0.34 47.17
N VAL A 488 -22.19 1.23 47.93
CA VAL A 488 -21.77 0.98 49.30
C VAL A 488 -22.98 0.80 50.22
N GLU A 489 -24.05 1.59 50.01
CA GLU A 489 -25.30 1.49 50.78
C GLU A 489 -26.07 0.21 50.43
N SER A 490 -26.00 -0.30 49.19
CA SER A 490 -26.65 -1.55 48.81
C SER A 490 -26.05 -2.79 49.49
N VAL A 491 -24.85 -2.68 50.05
CA VAL A 491 -24.25 -3.74 50.89
C VAL A 491 -24.94 -3.72 52.27
N ALA A 492 -26.15 -4.25 52.32
CA ALA A 492 -26.88 -4.40 53.58
C ALA A 492 -26.20 -5.44 54.48
N PRO A 493 -26.12 -5.17 55.77
CA PRO A 493 -25.73 -6.21 56.72
C PRO A 493 -26.73 -7.36 56.65
N SER A 494 -26.27 -8.59 56.58
CA SER A 494 -27.12 -9.77 56.66
C SER A 494 -27.65 -9.95 58.09
N TRP A 495 -28.57 -9.07 58.48
CA TRP A 495 -29.19 -9.13 59.79
C TRP A 495 -29.79 -10.49 60.09
N ALA A 496 -30.28 -11.22 59.09
CA ALA A 496 -30.77 -12.57 59.25
C ALA A 496 -29.67 -13.53 59.74
N LEU A 497 -28.44 -13.37 59.28
CA LEU A 497 -27.31 -14.21 59.65
C LEU A 497 -26.76 -13.83 61.05
N THR A 498 -26.64 -12.52 61.33
CA THR A 498 -26.17 -12.05 62.63
C THR A 498 -27.21 -12.27 63.76
N LEU A 499 -28.48 -11.97 63.47
CA LEU A 499 -29.58 -12.27 64.42
C LEU A 499 -29.85 -13.76 64.54
N GLY A 500 -29.76 -14.54 63.46
CA GLY A 500 -29.88 -15.98 63.45
C GLY A 500 -28.79 -16.65 64.28
N CYS A 501 -27.54 -16.31 64.10
CA CYS A 501 -26.43 -16.84 64.90
C CYS A 501 -26.51 -16.38 66.34
N GLY A 502 -26.91 -15.09 66.59
CA GLY A 502 -27.13 -14.57 67.94
C GLY A 502 -28.29 -15.25 68.63
N ALA A 503 -29.43 -15.42 68.03
CA ALA A 503 -30.59 -16.09 68.59
C ALA A 503 -30.32 -17.60 68.81
N LEU A 504 -29.60 -18.29 67.96
CA LEU A 504 -29.15 -19.65 68.12
C LEU A 504 -28.18 -19.76 69.33
N ALA A 505 -27.25 -18.86 69.49
CA ALA A 505 -26.32 -18.83 70.62
C ALA A 505 -27.02 -18.57 71.92
N VAL A 506 -28.04 -17.71 71.96
CA VAL A 506 -28.86 -17.47 73.14
C VAL A 506 -29.75 -18.68 73.44
N LEU A 507 -30.34 -19.27 72.44
CA LEU A 507 -31.18 -20.46 72.60
C LEU A 507 -30.34 -21.65 73.05
N ASP A 508 -29.16 -21.80 72.58
CA ASP A 508 -28.20 -22.85 72.95
C ASP A 508 -27.77 -22.62 74.40
N ALA A 509 -27.51 -21.38 74.83
CA ALA A 509 -27.19 -21.04 76.18
C ALA A 509 -28.35 -21.30 77.18
N VAL A 510 -29.60 -21.00 76.80
CA VAL A 510 -30.77 -21.16 77.65
C VAL A 510 -31.21 -22.61 77.82
N LEU A 511 -31.15 -23.42 76.71
CA LEU A 511 -31.62 -24.80 76.67
C LEU A 511 -30.61 -25.80 77.24
N LEU A 512 -29.32 -25.61 77.03
CA LEU A 512 -28.30 -26.59 77.33
C LEU A 512 -27.53 -26.35 78.60
N LEU A 513 -27.48 -25.10 79.14
CA LEU A 513 -26.77 -24.78 80.40
C LEU A 513 -27.18 -25.64 81.61
N PRO A 514 -28.50 -25.98 81.85
CA PRO A 514 -28.89 -26.77 82.99
C PRO A 514 -28.57 -28.27 82.91
N PHE A 515 -28.18 -28.79 81.75
CA PHE A 515 -27.97 -30.24 81.52
C PHE A 515 -26.50 -30.64 81.37
N LEU A 516 -25.56 -29.72 81.44
CA LEU A 516 -24.17 -29.96 81.05
C LEU A 516 -23.28 -30.34 82.26
N THR A 517 -22.88 -31.61 82.33
CA THR A 517 -21.78 -32.09 83.17
C THR A 517 -20.78 -32.88 82.30
N GLY A 518 -19.49 -32.58 82.45
CA GLY A 518 -18.42 -33.33 81.76
C GLY A 518 -18.19 -32.94 80.30
N ILE A 519 -18.13 -33.91 79.41
CA ILE A 519 -17.80 -33.76 77.93
C ILE A 519 -18.81 -32.87 77.20
N GLY A 520 -20.07 -32.81 77.68
CA GLY A 520 -21.11 -31.95 77.08
C GLY A 520 -20.81 -30.45 77.21
N PHE A 521 -20.14 -30.05 78.31
CA PHE A 521 -19.74 -28.64 78.53
C PHE A 521 -18.68 -28.17 77.49
N ALA A 522 -17.73 -29.03 77.13
CA ALA A 522 -16.71 -28.72 76.11
C ALA A 522 -17.31 -28.53 74.71
N LEU A 523 -18.26 -29.37 74.30
CA LEU A 523 -19.00 -29.29 73.03
C LEU A 523 -19.86 -27.99 72.99
N PHE A 524 -20.56 -27.68 74.05
CA PHE A 524 -21.33 -26.41 74.21
C PHE A 524 -20.43 -25.18 74.03
N LEU A 525 -19.28 -25.17 74.68
CA LEU A 525 -18.34 -24.04 74.65
C LEU A 525 -17.77 -23.90 73.19
N LEU A 526 -17.47 -24.99 72.52
CA LEU A 526 -17.05 -24.98 71.14
C LEU A 526 -18.13 -24.43 70.21
N LEU A 527 -19.39 -24.82 70.41
CA LEU A 527 -20.51 -24.38 69.55
C LEU A 527 -20.82 -22.89 69.83
N ALA A 528 -20.83 -22.48 71.04
CA ALA A 528 -21.03 -21.07 71.46
C ALA A 528 -19.91 -20.15 70.91
N VAL A 529 -18.66 -20.61 70.95
CA VAL A 529 -17.52 -19.89 70.37
C VAL A 529 -17.66 -19.83 68.83
N ALA A 530 -18.05 -20.94 68.18
CA ALA A 530 -18.25 -20.97 66.71
C ALA A 530 -19.38 -20.01 66.28
N LEU A 531 -20.52 -20.01 66.97
CA LEU A 531 -21.63 -19.10 66.68
C LEU A 531 -21.27 -17.63 67.00
N GLY A 532 -20.53 -17.38 68.09
CA GLY A 532 -19.99 -16.07 68.39
C GLY A 532 -19.00 -15.54 67.39
N CYS A 533 -18.08 -16.41 66.90
CA CYS A 533 -17.16 -16.07 65.82
C CYS A 533 -17.92 -15.82 64.48
N GLY A 534 -18.97 -16.58 64.17
CA GLY A 534 -19.83 -16.37 63.00
C GLY A 534 -20.57 -15.04 63.03
N ALA A 535 -21.11 -14.66 64.20
CA ALA A 535 -21.77 -13.38 64.41
C ALA A 535 -20.76 -12.22 64.29
N LEU A 536 -19.58 -12.33 64.96
CA LEU A 536 -18.51 -11.35 64.87
C LEU A 536 -17.97 -11.20 63.44
N TRP A 537 -17.80 -12.31 62.74
CA TRP A 537 -17.39 -12.32 61.33
C TRP A 537 -18.40 -11.63 60.44
N GLY A 538 -19.72 -11.83 60.65
CA GLY A 538 -20.79 -11.11 59.95
C GLY A 538 -20.74 -9.61 60.15
N ILE A 539 -20.42 -9.16 61.39
CA ILE A 539 -20.30 -7.74 61.75
C ILE A 539 -19.03 -7.11 61.13
N ILE A 540 -17.89 -7.80 61.17
CA ILE A 540 -16.60 -7.28 60.67
C ILE A 540 -16.55 -7.31 59.15
N ARG A 541 -17.18 -8.29 58.50
CA ARG A 541 -17.14 -8.43 57.03
C ARG A 541 -17.78 -7.26 56.27
N VAL A 542 -18.82 -6.64 56.83
CA VAL A 542 -19.54 -5.53 56.17
C VAL A 542 -18.66 -4.28 56.02
N PRO A 543 -18.03 -3.74 57.11
CA PRO A 543 -17.18 -2.57 56.97
C PRO A 543 -15.95 -2.83 56.11
N VAL A 544 -15.34 -4.02 56.17
CA VAL A 544 -14.20 -4.40 55.32
C VAL A 544 -14.59 -4.39 53.87
N ARG A 545 -15.73 -5.01 53.50
CA ARG A 545 -16.25 -4.98 52.12
C ARG A 545 -16.60 -3.55 51.68
N ARG A 546 -17.24 -2.75 52.55
CA ARG A 546 -17.54 -1.34 52.24
C ARG A 546 -16.29 -0.51 52.04
N HIS A 547 -15.23 -0.78 52.78
CA HIS A 547 -13.93 -0.09 52.61
C HIS A 547 -13.28 -0.49 51.29
N GLY A 548 -13.22 -1.78 50.99
CA GLY A 548 -12.68 -2.27 49.70
C GLY A 548 -13.43 -1.72 48.48
N LEU A 549 -14.76 -1.68 48.52
CA LEU A 549 -15.57 -1.10 47.44
C LEU A 549 -15.35 0.43 47.31
N ARG A 550 -15.12 1.14 48.39
CA ARG A 550 -14.78 2.57 48.34
C ARG A 550 -13.40 2.80 47.71
N GLU A 551 -12.39 2.06 48.10
CA GLU A 551 -11.04 2.17 47.53
C GLU A 551 -11.03 1.83 46.02
N GLU A 552 -11.70 0.76 45.64
CA GLU A 552 -11.85 0.38 44.24
C GLU A 552 -12.63 1.45 43.45
N GLY A 553 -13.70 1.99 44.02
CA GLY A 553 -14.46 3.08 43.46
C GLY A 553 -13.64 4.35 43.25
N VAL A 554 -12.83 4.76 44.21
CA VAL A 554 -11.93 5.92 44.11
C VAL A 554 -10.85 5.70 43.04
N ARG A 555 -10.28 4.48 42.91
CA ARG A 555 -9.31 4.18 41.85
C ARG A 555 -9.95 4.25 40.46
N ARG A 556 -11.13 3.65 40.28
CA ARG A 556 -11.88 3.73 39.01
C ARG A 556 -12.23 5.18 38.69
N GLN A 557 -12.65 5.95 39.67
CA GLN A 557 -12.96 7.37 39.49
C GLN A 557 -11.75 8.16 39.01
N ALA A 558 -10.57 7.98 39.59
CA ALA A 558 -9.35 8.65 39.15
C ALA A 558 -8.99 8.28 37.71
N GLU A 559 -9.16 7.01 37.33
CA GLU A 559 -8.90 6.52 35.97
C GLU A 559 -9.89 7.11 34.98
N SER A 560 -11.19 7.10 35.28
CA SER A 560 -12.24 7.66 34.41
C SER A 560 -12.07 9.18 34.22
N VAL A 561 -11.71 9.93 35.24
CA VAL A 561 -11.42 11.37 35.13
C VAL A 561 -10.18 11.60 34.26
N ARG A 562 -9.15 10.76 34.39
CA ARG A 562 -7.95 10.84 33.55
C ARG A 562 -8.28 10.59 32.08
N GLN A 563 -9.03 9.51 31.79
CA GLN A 563 -9.45 9.16 30.42
C GLN A 563 -10.33 10.26 29.83
N LEU A 564 -11.26 10.82 30.58
CA LEU A 564 -12.10 11.93 30.12
C LEU A 564 -11.27 13.17 29.78
N ASN A 565 -10.33 13.57 30.67
CA ASN A 565 -9.46 14.71 30.42
C ASN A 565 -8.58 14.50 29.18
N GLU A 566 -8.07 13.29 29.02
CA GLU A 566 -7.29 12.92 27.83
C GLU A 566 -8.16 13.01 26.55
N ALA A 567 -9.36 12.45 26.57
CA ALA A 567 -10.30 12.53 25.43
C ALA A 567 -10.67 13.99 25.11
N MET A 568 -10.94 14.83 26.12
CA MET A 568 -11.23 16.25 25.90
C MET A 568 -10.04 16.99 25.27
N ASN A 569 -8.82 16.72 25.72
CA ASN A 569 -7.62 17.29 25.10
C ASN A 569 -7.46 16.80 23.63
N GLN A 570 -7.77 15.54 23.38
CA GLN A 570 -7.77 14.99 22.02
C GLN A 570 -8.84 15.64 21.13
N VAL A 571 -10.04 15.95 21.64
CA VAL A 571 -11.06 16.73 20.89
C VAL A 571 -10.53 18.13 20.54
N LEU A 572 -9.86 18.80 21.45
CA LEU A 572 -9.28 20.12 21.20
C LEU A 572 -8.20 20.07 20.13
N THR A 573 -7.31 19.07 20.21
CA THR A 573 -6.26 18.86 19.21
C THR A 573 -6.86 18.55 17.85
N LEU A 574 -7.80 17.60 17.76
CA LEU A 574 -8.50 17.25 16.54
C LEU A 574 -9.22 18.46 15.91
N SER A 575 -9.90 19.26 16.74
CA SER A 575 -10.61 20.45 16.26
C SER A 575 -9.66 21.54 15.75
N ALA A 576 -8.47 21.66 16.36
CA ALA A 576 -7.43 22.57 15.90
C ALA A 576 -6.83 22.13 14.57
N GLU A 577 -6.49 20.85 14.44
CA GLU A 577 -5.99 20.27 13.20
C GLU A 577 -7.01 20.36 12.07
N TRP A 578 -8.28 20.03 12.37
CA TRP A 578 -9.37 20.14 11.41
C TRP A 578 -9.56 21.57 10.89
N ARG A 579 -9.59 22.57 11.80
CA ARG A 579 -9.70 24.00 11.42
C ARG A 579 -8.48 24.45 10.61
N HIS A 580 -7.28 24.05 11.04
CA HIS A 580 -6.06 24.36 10.31
C HIS A 580 -6.09 23.75 8.91
N GLY A 581 -6.51 22.49 8.79
CA GLY A 581 -6.66 21.82 7.51
C GLY A 581 -7.62 22.55 6.56
N LEU A 582 -8.78 22.97 7.05
CA LEU A 582 -9.74 23.76 6.24
C LEU A 582 -9.18 25.13 5.83
N ALA A 583 -8.41 25.79 6.70
CA ALA A 583 -7.78 27.07 6.38
C ALA A 583 -6.68 26.93 5.31
N VAL A 584 -5.90 25.85 5.34
CA VAL A 584 -4.91 25.55 4.30
C VAL A 584 -5.61 25.24 2.97
N ALA A 585 -6.65 24.42 2.99
CA ALA A 585 -7.43 24.11 1.78
C ALA A 585 -8.05 25.36 1.15
N ALA A 586 -8.52 26.31 1.96
CA ALA A 586 -9.09 27.58 1.48
C ALA A 586 -8.05 28.46 0.76
N ARG A 587 -6.77 28.35 1.07
CA ARG A 587 -5.71 29.10 0.34
C ARG A 587 -5.64 28.72 -1.13
N LEU A 588 -6.05 27.50 -1.48
CA LEU A 588 -6.08 27.05 -2.86
C LEU A 588 -7.09 27.85 -3.73
N GLU A 589 -8.10 28.46 -3.14
CA GLU A 589 -9.06 29.30 -3.86
C GLU A 589 -8.42 30.58 -4.45
N THR A 590 -7.40 31.11 -3.78
CA THR A 590 -6.67 32.31 -4.21
C THR A 590 -5.37 32.01 -4.95
N TRP A 591 -4.95 30.75 -4.95
CA TRP A 591 -3.77 30.29 -5.65
C TRP A 591 -4.15 29.77 -7.03
N SER A 592 -3.36 30.08 -8.06
CA SER A 592 -3.47 29.48 -9.38
C SER A 592 -2.10 29.02 -9.88
N PRO A 593 -2.01 27.95 -10.66
CA PRO A 593 -0.79 27.65 -11.41
C PRO A 593 -0.54 28.80 -12.38
N VAL A 594 0.73 29.20 -12.56
CA VAL A 594 1.09 30.25 -13.53
C VAL A 594 0.56 29.86 -14.91
N GLU A 595 -0.25 30.72 -15.53
CA GLU A 595 -0.78 30.48 -16.86
C GLU A 595 0.37 30.42 -17.87
N LEU A 596 0.36 29.37 -18.70
CA LEU A 596 1.28 29.20 -19.79
C LEU A 596 0.90 30.21 -20.88
N GLY A 597 1.51 31.38 -20.90
CA GLY A 597 1.31 32.27 -22.04
C GLY A 597 1.31 33.78 -21.81
N GLU A 598 1.29 34.30 -20.59
CA GLU A 598 1.22 35.76 -20.38
C GLU A 598 2.58 36.47 -20.45
N ASP A 599 3.72 35.78 -20.40
CA ASP A 599 5.06 36.39 -20.38
C ASP A 599 5.69 36.62 -21.76
N HIS A 600 4.97 36.46 -22.87
CA HIS A 600 5.47 36.63 -24.23
C HIS A 600 4.55 37.47 -25.12
N ALA A 601 3.77 38.40 -24.54
CA ALA A 601 3.06 39.44 -25.30
C ALA A 601 3.92 40.72 -25.47
#